data_2c89505cdb34c34218002b23bafaaae3
#
_entry.id   2c89505cdb34c34218002b23bafaaae3
#
_cell.length_a   1.000
_cell.length_b   1.000
_cell.length_c   1.000
_cell.angle_alpha   90.00
_cell.angle_beta   90.00
_cell.angle_gamma   90.00
#
_symmetry.space_group_name_H-M   'P 1'
#
loop_
_entity.id
_entity.type
_entity.pdbx_description
1 polymer ?
#
loop_
_entity_poly.entity_id
_entity_poly.type
_entity_poly.pdbx_seq_one_letter_code
_entity_poly.pdbx_strand_id
1 'polypeptide(L)'
;GCKILYFGIESANQRILNYYNKRITPEESRTAVRTARKAGADVIVGSFIVGAPDETREEIRNTIEFANTIPIDAPQFNILGVYPGTEIWDEFEAKGLLKGGEYWETGIAVSEICPTAVPYKEIRQMVHDGFYRFTRRPSYVSKQVARLMKSPYRIRTALNNLPRLGGIVGHHLRGRAGHRQRTGRAFRGLLVS
;
A
#
# COMPACT_ATOMS: atom_id res chain seq x y z
N GLY A 1 -11.03 17.96 15.30
CA GLY A 1 -10.04 18.03 14.30
C GLY A 1 -9.67 16.72 13.65
N CYS A 2 -9.17 16.82 12.42
CA CYS A 2 -8.72 15.68 11.63
C CYS A 2 -7.54 14.97 12.31
N LYS A 3 -7.61 13.66 12.44
CA LYS A 3 -6.56 12.85 13.09
C LYS A 3 -5.77 12.01 12.10
N ILE A 4 -6.38 11.64 10.98
CA ILE A 4 -5.77 10.80 9.95
C ILE A 4 -5.84 11.54 8.62
N LEU A 5 -4.70 11.61 7.94
CA LEU A 5 -4.60 12.13 6.58
C LEU A 5 -4.12 11.02 5.65
N TYR A 6 -4.79 10.89 4.52
CA TYR A 6 -4.40 10.02 3.42
C TYR A 6 -3.86 10.87 2.26
N PHE A 7 -2.68 10.54 1.80
CA PHE A 7 -2.07 11.16 0.62
C PHE A 7 -1.97 10.14 -0.51
N GLY A 8 -2.65 10.41 -1.62
CA GLY A 8 -2.44 9.67 -2.87
C GLY A 8 -1.14 10.14 -3.53
N ILE A 9 -0.03 9.50 -3.21
CA ILE A 9 1.30 9.81 -3.74
C ILE A 9 1.51 9.11 -5.08
N GLU A 10 0.95 7.94 -5.23
CA GLU A 10 0.91 7.01 -6.32
C GLU A 10 2.29 6.47 -6.71
N SER A 11 3.24 7.30 -7.15
CA SER A 11 4.58 6.87 -7.57
C SER A 11 5.67 7.86 -7.21
N ALA A 12 6.90 7.38 -7.13
CA ALA A 12 8.11 8.20 -7.04
C ALA A 12 8.68 8.58 -8.42
N ASN A 13 8.10 8.08 -9.50
CA ASN A 13 8.61 8.27 -10.85
C ASN A 13 7.70 9.22 -11.62
N GLN A 14 8.25 10.33 -12.12
CA GLN A 14 7.46 11.34 -12.83
C GLN A 14 6.76 10.76 -14.07
N ARG A 15 7.40 9.83 -14.78
CA ARG A 15 6.80 9.16 -15.94
C ARG A 15 5.50 8.43 -15.56
N ILE A 16 5.50 7.74 -14.43
CA ILE A 16 4.33 7.00 -13.93
C ILE A 16 3.25 7.97 -13.43
N LEU A 17 3.64 9.05 -12.75
CA LEU A 17 2.69 10.10 -12.34
C LEU A 17 2.02 10.74 -13.55
N ASN A 18 2.77 10.99 -14.62
CA ASN A 18 2.22 11.53 -15.88
C ASN A 18 1.26 10.53 -16.53
N TYR A 19 1.57 9.24 -16.52
CA TYR A 19 0.66 8.19 -17.00
C TYR A 19 -0.68 8.19 -16.24
N TYR A 20 -0.64 8.36 -14.91
CA TYR A 20 -1.87 8.50 -14.11
C TYR A 20 -2.53 9.88 -14.20
N ASN A 21 -2.06 10.75 -15.09
CA ASN A 21 -2.50 12.15 -15.19
C ASN A 21 -2.47 12.89 -13.83
N LYS A 22 -1.55 12.49 -12.98
CA LYS A 22 -1.33 13.10 -11.67
C LYS A 22 -0.45 14.33 -11.88
N ARG A 23 -1.03 15.51 -11.83
CA ARG A 23 -0.37 16.80 -12.11
C ARG A 23 0.47 17.29 -10.93
N ILE A 24 1.27 16.41 -10.35
CA ILE A 24 2.17 16.69 -9.23
C ILE A 24 3.52 15.98 -9.47
N THR A 25 4.53 16.43 -8.75
CA THR A 25 5.84 15.80 -8.72
C THR A 25 6.04 15.02 -7.42
N PRO A 26 7.00 14.07 -7.38
CA PRO A 26 7.38 13.39 -6.15
C PRO A 26 7.82 14.33 -5.04
N GLU A 27 8.49 15.45 -5.39
CA GLU A 27 8.96 16.44 -4.40
C GLU A 27 7.81 17.29 -3.83
N GLU A 28 6.79 17.60 -4.62
CA GLU A 28 5.56 18.22 -4.11
C GLU A 28 4.84 17.30 -3.14
N SER A 29 4.75 16.00 -3.44
CA SER A 29 4.21 14.99 -2.51
C SER A 29 5.00 14.94 -1.21
N ARG A 30 6.34 14.96 -1.29
CA ARG A 30 7.24 15.03 -0.13
C ARG A 30 6.98 16.28 0.70
N THR A 31 6.85 17.42 0.03
CA THR A 31 6.60 18.72 0.67
C THR A 31 5.25 18.73 1.36
N ALA A 32 4.19 18.24 0.72
CA ALA A 32 2.85 18.15 1.28
C ALA A 32 2.82 17.30 2.56
N VAL A 33 3.44 16.12 2.53
CA VAL A 33 3.53 15.22 3.70
C VAL A 33 4.33 15.87 4.84
N ARG A 34 5.45 16.54 4.55
CA ARG A 34 6.24 17.28 5.55
C ARG A 34 5.45 18.42 6.17
N THR A 35 4.72 19.17 5.35
CA THR A 35 3.86 20.28 5.80
C THR A 35 2.75 19.78 6.72
N ALA A 36 2.05 18.73 6.32
CA ALA A 36 1.02 18.10 7.15
C ALA A 36 1.59 17.62 8.50
N ARG A 37 2.79 17.04 8.49
CA ARG A 37 3.46 16.61 9.72
C ARG A 37 3.84 17.79 10.62
N LYS A 38 4.35 18.90 10.06
CA LYS A 38 4.66 20.14 10.80
C LYS A 38 3.40 20.78 11.36
N ALA A 39 2.28 20.72 10.64
CA ALA A 39 0.97 21.19 11.09
C ALA A 39 0.33 20.34 12.21
N GLY A 40 0.99 19.26 12.65
CA GLY A 40 0.52 18.43 13.76
C GLY A 40 -0.42 17.30 13.34
N ALA A 41 -0.46 16.91 12.06
CA ALA A 41 -1.21 15.71 11.65
C ALA A 41 -0.74 14.50 12.47
N ASP A 42 -1.70 13.81 13.10
CA ASP A 42 -1.38 12.71 14.01
C ASP A 42 -0.95 11.47 13.23
N VAL A 43 -1.80 10.94 12.36
CA VAL A 43 -1.51 9.80 11.50
C VAL A 43 -1.49 10.23 10.05
N ILE A 44 -0.44 9.87 9.32
CA ILE A 44 -0.32 10.12 7.88
C ILE A 44 -0.11 8.79 7.16
N VAL A 45 -1.01 8.48 6.25
CA VAL A 45 -0.91 7.32 5.36
C VAL A 45 -0.54 7.80 3.97
N GLY A 46 0.47 7.17 3.37
CA GLY A 46 0.83 7.39 1.97
C GLY A 46 0.35 6.22 1.12
N SER A 47 -0.53 6.49 0.15
CA SER A 47 -0.98 5.50 -0.83
C SER A 47 -0.09 5.54 -2.06
N PHE A 48 0.32 4.36 -2.51
CA PHE A 48 1.17 4.15 -3.68
C PHE A 48 0.53 3.10 -4.58
N ILE A 49 0.69 3.27 -5.88
CA ILE A 49 0.27 2.31 -6.88
C ILE A 49 1.51 1.85 -7.63
N VAL A 50 1.66 0.54 -7.79
CA VAL A 50 2.73 -0.09 -8.56
C VAL A 50 2.14 -1.06 -9.59
N GLY A 51 2.87 -1.33 -10.67
CA GLY A 51 2.41 -2.23 -11.71
C GLY A 51 1.67 -1.48 -12.83
N ALA A 52 1.98 -0.20 -13.07
CA ALA A 52 1.51 0.52 -14.25
C ALA A 52 2.00 -0.13 -15.56
N PRO A 53 1.31 0.09 -16.70
CA PRO A 53 1.83 -0.31 -18.00
C PRO A 53 3.27 0.13 -18.21
N ASP A 54 4.10 -0.78 -18.68
CA ASP A 54 5.53 -0.56 -18.94
C ASP A 54 6.35 -0.07 -17.73
N GLU A 55 5.79 -0.14 -16.51
CA GLU A 55 6.56 0.17 -15.30
C GLU A 55 7.65 -0.87 -15.09
N THR A 56 8.88 -0.39 -14.96
CA THR A 56 10.05 -1.24 -14.79
C THR A 56 10.21 -1.69 -13.33
N ARG A 57 10.96 -2.78 -13.14
CA ARG A 57 11.32 -3.26 -11.78
C ARG A 57 12.04 -2.20 -10.96
N GLU A 58 12.85 -1.37 -11.59
CA GLU A 58 13.56 -0.27 -10.93
C GLU A 58 12.59 0.82 -10.48
N GLU A 59 11.64 1.22 -11.32
CA GLU A 59 10.63 2.21 -10.99
C GLU A 59 9.73 1.75 -9.82
N ILE A 60 9.34 0.46 -9.82
CA ILE A 60 8.61 -0.14 -8.69
C ILE A 60 9.45 -0.04 -7.41
N ARG A 61 10.73 -0.39 -7.48
CA ARG A 61 11.65 -0.29 -6.35
C ARG A 61 11.77 1.16 -5.87
N ASN A 62 11.95 2.11 -6.76
CA ASN A 62 12.04 3.54 -6.43
C ASN A 62 10.80 4.01 -5.68
N THR A 63 9.61 3.60 -6.11
CA THR A 63 8.35 3.94 -5.44
C THR A 63 8.29 3.36 -4.02
N ILE A 64 8.69 2.10 -3.85
CA ILE A 64 8.75 1.45 -2.53
C ILE A 64 9.78 2.13 -1.62
N GLU A 65 10.97 2.46 -2.13
CA GLU A 65 12.02 3.12 -1.37
C GLU A 65 11.63 4.57 -1.01
N PHE A 66 10.90 5.26 -1.87
CA PHE A 66 10.45 6.62 -1.62
C PHE A 66 9.62 6.73 -0.33
N ALA A 67 8.79 5.73 -0.03
CA ALA A 67 8.02 5.67 1.21
C ALA A 67 8.93 5.76 2.46
N ASN A 68 10.18 5.28 2.37
CA ASN A 68 11.16 5.35 3.45
C ASN A 68 11.73 6.76 3.67
N THR A 69 11.60 7.65 2.69
CA THR A 69 12.22 8.97 2.68
C THR A 69 11.30 10.10 3.17
N ILE A 70 10.02 9.80 3.34
CA ILE A 70 8.97 10.76 3.74
C ILE A 70 8.40 10.42 5.12
N PRO A 71 7.90 11.42 5.90
CA PRO A 71 7.48 11.22 7.28
C PRO A 71 6.03 10.70 7.41
N ILE A 72 5.69 9.63 6.66
CA ILE A 72 4.42 8.90 6.81
C ILE A 72 4.47 7.92 7.99
N ASP A 73 3.30 7.53 8.48
CA ASP A 73 3.15 6.51 9.52
C ASP A 73 2.90 5.13 8.93
N ALA A 74 2.25 5.05 7.78
CA ALA A 74 2.02 3.79 7.09
C ALA A 74 2.06 3.98 5.57
N PRO A 75 2.81 3.17 4.84
CA PRO A 75 2.66 3.04 3.40
C PRO A 75 1.54 2.05 3.09
N GLN A 76 0.70 2.41 2.14
CA GLN A 76 -0.28 1.52 1.53
C GLN A 76 0.14 1.30 0.08
N PHE A 77 0.68 0.13 -0.23
CA PHE A 77 1.05 -0.23 -1.60
C PHE A 77 -0.07 -1.03 -2.25
N ASN A 78 -0.60 -0.51 -3.33
CA ASN A 78 -1.62 -1.16 -4.15
C ASN A 78 -0.98 -1.60 -5.46
N ILE A 79 -1.27 -2.82 -5.90
CA ILE A 79 -0.93 -3.24 -7.25
C ILE A 79 -2.05 -2.76 -8.16
N LEU A 80 -1.71 -2.16 -9.30
CA LEU A 80 -2.68 -1.62 -10.23
C LEU A 80 -3.67 -2.70 -10.65
N GLY A 81 -4.95 -2.44 -10.39
CA GLY A 81 -6.06 -3.26 -10.86
C GLY A 81 -6.72 -2.64 -12.08
N VAL A 82 -7.13 -3.46 -13.01
CA VAL A 82 -7.86 -3.04 -14.20
C VAL A 82 -9.36 -3.09 -13.90
N TYR A 83 -10.04 -1.96 -14.00
CA TYR A 83 -11.46 -1.83 -13.68
C TYR A 83 -12.29 -1.46 -14.91
N PRO A 84 -13.50 -2.03 -15.09
CA PRO A 84 -14.39 -1.65 -16.18
C PRO A 84 -14.68 -0.15 -16.20
N GLY A 85 -14.72 0.42 -17.40
CA GLY A 85 -14.99 1.85 -17.59
C GLY A 85 -13.76 2.74 -17.38
N THR A 86 -12.56 2.18 -17.33
CA THR A 86 -11.30 2.91 -17.36
C THR A 86 -10.62 2.76 -18.71
N GLU A 87 -9.83 3.77 -19.13
CA GLU A 87 -9.05 3.70 -20.38
C GLU A 87 -8.15 2.47 -20.43
N ILE A 88 -7.60 2.06 -19.28
CA ILE A 88 -6.79 0.83 -19.17
C ILE A 88 -7.63 -0.40 -19.48
N TRP A 89 -8.87 -0.44 -19.02
CA TRP A 89 -9.78 -1.54 -19.31
C TRP A 89 -10.01 -1.66 -20.82
N ASP A 90 -10.37 -0.55 -21.47
CA ASP A 90 -10.65 -0.51 -22.90
C ASP A 90 -9.42 -0.93 -23.73
N GLU A 91 -8.23 -0.48 -23.33
CA GLU A 91 -6.97 -0.86 -23.93
C GLU A 91 -6.71 -2.39 -23.81
N PHE A 92 -6.97 -2.96 -22.63
CA PHE A 92 -6.75 -4.39 -22.37
C PHE A 92 -7.79 -5.26 -23.08
N GLU A 93 -9.03 -4.80 -23.14
CA GLU A 93 -10.08 -5.48 -23.90
C GLU A 93 -9.74 -5.50 -25.40
N ALA A 94 -9.33 -4.35 -25.95
CA ALA A 94 -8.90 -4.26 -27.35
C ALA A 94 -7.69 -5.14 -27.69
N LYS A 95 -6.80 -5.38 -26.73
CA LYS A 95 -5.64 -6.29 -26.87
C LYS A 95 -6.00 -7.76 -26.60
N GLY A 96 -7.24 -8.08 -26.26
CA GLY A 96 -7.69 -9.44 -25.94
C GLY A 96 -7.06 -10.01 -24.67
N LEU A 97 -6.60 -9.15 -23.77
CA LEU A 97 -5.98 -9.54 -22.51
C LEU A 97 -7.02 -9.76 -21.39
N LEU A 98 -8.23 -9.22 -21.55
CA LEU A 98 -9.34 -9.45 -20.66
C LEU A 98 -10.21 -10.59 -21.17
N LYS A 99 -10.46 -11.56 -20.32
CA LYS A 99 -11.48 -12.59 -20.57
C LYS A 99 -12.82 -12.00 -20.17
N GLY A 100 -13.72 -11.86 -21.14
CA GLY A 100 -15.07 -11.31 -20.91
C GLY A 100 -15.85 -12.13 -19.87
N GLY A 101 -16.51 -11.45 -18.94
CA GLY A 101 -17.38 -12.06 -17.94
C GLY A 101 -16.75 -12.32 -16.57
N GLU A 102 -15.47 -12.71 -16.48
CA GLU A 102 -14.82 -13.09 -15.21
C GLU A 102 -14.85 -11.97 -14.16
N TYR A 103 -14.81 -10.70 -14.58
CA TYR A 103 -14.87 -9.58 -13.65
C TYR A 103 -16.19 -9.51 -12.87
N TRP A 104 -17.30 -9.70 -13.56
CA TRP A 104 -18.64 -9.62 -12.96
C TRP A 104 -18.94 -10.80 -12.06
N GLU A 105 -18.35 -11.95 -12.35
CA GLU A 105 -18.50 -13.16 -11.56
C GLU A 105 -17.66 -13.13 -10.28
N THR A 106 -16.46 -12.54 -10.34
CA THR A 106 -15.53 -12.51 -9.19
C THR A 106 -15.68 -11.26 -8.34
N GLY A 107 -16.23 -10.16 -8.87
CA GLY A 107 -16.39 -8.87 -8.19
C GLY A 107 -15.06 -8.25 -7.72
N ILE A 108 -13.94 -8.74 -8.23
CA ILE A 108 -12.59 -8.33 -7.84
C ILE A 108 -11.93 -7.70 -9.05
N ALA A 109 -11.33 -6.53 -8.86
CA ALA A 109 -10.39 -5.98 -9.83
C ALA A 109 -9.44 -7.07 -10.29
N VAL A 110 -9.30 -7.25 -11.59
CA VAL A 110 -8.43 -8.29 -12.15
C VAL A 110 -6.98 -7.88 -11.90
N SER A 111 -6.55 -7.99 -10.66
CA SER A 111 -5.21 -7.62 -10.22
C SER A 111 -4.14 -8.61 -10.69
N GLU A 112 -4.53 -9.78 -11.17
CA GLU A 112 -3.60 -10.77 -11.71
C GLU A 112 -3.17 -10.45 -13.15
N ILE A 113 -3.94 -9.62 -13.85
CA ILE A 113 -3.53 -9.06 -15.15
C ILE A 113 -2.69 -7.82 -14.86
N CYS A 114 -1.40 -8.03 -14.68
CA CYS A 114 -0.47 -6.95 -14.45
C CYS A 114 -0.01 -6.38 -15.80
N PRO A 115 -0.29 -5.10 -16.11
CA PRO A 115 0.06 -4.50 -17.40
C PRO A 115 1.54 -4.20 -17.59
N THR A 116 2.38 -4.66 -16.69
CA THR A 116 3.84 -4.48 -16.74
C THR A 116 4.55 -5.77 -17.10
N ALA A 117 5.78 -5.64 -17.62
CA ALA A 117 6.67 -6.79 -17.89
C ALA A 117 7.13 -7.50 -16.60
N VAL A 118 6.93 -6.91 -15.44
CA VAL A 118 7.27 -7.53 -14.15
C VAL A 118 6.13 -8.45 -13.72
N PRO A 119 6.38 -9.75 -13.49
CA PRO A 119 5.33 -10.68 -13.09
C PRO A 119 4.61 -10.26 -11.80
N TYR A 120 3.29 -10.38 -11.75
CA TYR A 120 2.46 -10.04 -10.58
C TYR A 120 3.00 -10.62 -9.27
N LYS A 121 3.41 -11.89 -9.29
CA LYS A 121 3.98 -12.57 -8.12
C LYS A 121 5.25 -11.87 -7.60
N GLU A 122 6.07 -11.36 -8.50
CA GLU A 122 7.29 -10.63 -8.16
C GLU A 122 6.95 -9.26 -7.57
N ILE A 123 6.02 -8.51 -8.18
CA ILE A 123 5.57 -7.22 -7.64
C ILE A 123 5.01 -7.40 -6.24
N ARG A 124 4.18 -8.42 -6.04
CA ARG A 124 3.62 -8.75 -4.73
C ARG A 124 4.71 -9.03 -3.69
N GLN A 125 5.77 -9.73 -4.09
CA GLN A 125 6.91 -9.98 -3.20
C GLN A 125 7.67 -8.68 -2.90
N MET A 126 7.93 -7.85 -3.90
CA MET A 126 8.60 -6.55 -3.73
C MET A 126 7.83 -5.64 -2.75
N VAL A 127 6.51 -5.57 -2.90
CA VAL A 127 5.61 -4.79 -2.02
C VAL A 127 5.66 -5.33 -0.59
N HIS A 128 5.53 -6.64 -0.43
CA HIS A 128 5.60 -7.30 0.87
C HIS A 128 6.92 -7.00 1.58
N ASP A 129 8.05 -7.21 0.90
CA ASP A 129 9.37 -6.97 1.46
C ASP A 129 9.60 -5.49 1.77
N GLY A 130 9.09 -4.60 0.91
CA GLY A 130 9.12 -3.17 1.11
C GLY A 130 8.37 -2.73 2.36
N PHE A 131 7.17 -3.27 2.58
CA PHE A 131 6.38 -3.01 3.78
C PHE A 131 7.07 -3.50 5.06
N TYR A 132 7.64 -4.72 5.02
CA TYR A 132 8.38 -5.23 6.16
C TYR A 132 9.65 -4.42 6.45
N ARG A 133 10.41 -4.04 5.43
CA ARG A 133 11.57 -3.14 5.59
C ARG A 133 11.15 -1.80 6.18
N PHE A 134 10.03 -1.22 5.72
CA PHE A 134 9.52 0.03 6.26
C PHE A 134 9.22 -0.08 7.75
N THR A 135 8.48 -1.09 8.18
CA THR A 135 7.98 -1.22 9.56
C THR A 135 9.04 -1.66 10.56
N ARG A 136 10.10 -2.34 10.11
CA ARG A 136 11.17 -2.87 10.98
C ARG A 136 12.34 -1.90 11.19
N ARG A 137 12.35 -0.74 10.54
CA ARG A 137 13.42 0.25 10.74
C ARG A 137 13.43 0.75 12.18
N PRO A 138 14.60 0.72 12.88
CA PRO A 138 14.69 1.22 14.25
C PRO A 138 14.22 2.67 14.38
N SER A 139 14.56 3.53 13.40
CA SER A 139 14.11 4.92 13.36
C SER A 139 12.61 5.09 13.18
N TYR A 140 11.93 4.15 12.52
CA TYR A 140 10.48 4.13 12.43
C TYR A 140 9.86 3.73 13.76
N VAL A 141 10.31 2.62 14.34
CA VAL A 141 9.80 2.10 15.60
C VAL A 141 9.93 3.13 16.71
N SER A 142 11.11 3.74 16.88
CA SER A 142 11.34 4.77 17.91
C SER A 142 10.43 5.98 17.73
N LYS A 143 10.24 6.44 16.48
CA LYS A 143 9.31 7.55 16.18
C LYS A 143 7.86 7.17 16.47
N GLN A 144 7.42 5.94 16.17
CA GLN A 144 6.05 5.50 16.46
C GLN A 144 5.81 5.40 17.97
N VAL A 145 6.76 4.88 18.74
CA VAL A 145 6.67 4.86 20.20
C VAL A 145 6.58 6.28 20.77
N ALA A 146 7.46 7.19 20.34
CA ALA A 146 7.44 8.58 20.81
C ALA A 146 6.12 9.31 20.47
N ARG A 147 5.54 9.02 19.29
CA ARG A 147 4.24 9.60 18.88
C ARG A 147 3.08 8.98 19.66
N LEU A 148 3.14 7.67 19.93
CA LEU A 148 2.14 7.00 20.74
C LEU A 148 2.03 7.67 22.12
N MET A 149 3.16 7.91 22.78
CA MET A 149 3.20 8.53 24.10
C MET A 149 2.67 9.97 24.13
N LYS A 150 2.73 10.68 23.00
CA LYS A 150 2.30 12.09 22.89
C LYS A 150 0.86 12.28 22.40
N SER A 151 0.19 11.23 21.92
CA SER A 151 -1.15 11.34 21.33
C SER A 151 -2.17 10.52 22.10
N PRO A 152 -3.12 11.18 22.81
CA PRO A 152 -4.25 10.48 23.43
C PRO A 152 -5.07 9.67 22.44
N TYR A 153 -5.20 10.16 21.20
CA TYR A 153 -5.87 9.46 20.12
C TYR A 153 -5.20 8.11 19.80
N ARG A 154 -3.86 8.11 19.64
CA ARG A 154 -3.11 6.89 19.36
C ARG A 154 -3.16 5.90 20.52
N ILE A 155 -3.05 6.40 21.76
CA ILE A 155 -3.16 5.56 22.97
C ILE A 155 -4.53 4.89 23.00
N ARG A 156 -5.61 5.65 22.82
CA ARG A 156 -6.98 5.11 22.81
C ARG A 156 -7.16 4.08 21.69
N THR A 157 -6.66 4.38 20.48
CA THR A 157 -6.75 3.48 19.33
C THR A 157 -5.95 2.20 19.58
N ALA A 158 -4.75 2.28 20.17
CA ALA A 158 -3.94 1.12 20.51
C ALA A 158 -4.66 0.25 21.57
N LEU A 159 -5.20 0.85 22.61
CA LEU A 159 -5.94 0.13 23.67
C LEU A 159 -7.19 -0.58 23.10
N ASN A 160 -7.95 0.08 22.25
CA ASN A 160 -9.14 -0.51 21.63
C ASN A 160 -8.81 -1.68 20.68
N ASN A 161 -7.60 -1.73 20.14
CA ASN A 161 -7.17 -2.80 19.23
C ASN A 161 -6.26 -3.86 19.89
N LEU A 162 -5.91 -3.73 21.17
CA LEU A 162 -5.12 -4.70 21.92
C LEU A 162 -5.65 -6.14 21.81
N PRO A 163 -6.97 -6.42 21.90
CA PRO A 163 -7.50 -7.77 21.78
C PRO A 163 -7.22 -8.38 20.39
N ARG A 164 -7.24 -7.53 19.33
CA ARG A 164 -6.96 -7.96 17.95
C ARG A 164 -5.46 -8.26 17.73
N LEU A 165 -4.59 -7.50 18.39
CA LEU A 165 -3.13 -7.72 18.33
C LEU A 165 -2.72 -9.02 19.01
N GLY A 166 -3.37 -9.40 20.11
CA GLY A 166 -3.15 -10.69 20.79
C GLY A 166 -3.44 -11.89 19.90
N GLY A 167 -4.47 -11.79 19.04
CA GLY A 167 -4.79 -12.83 18.05
C GLY A 167 -3.71 -12.98 16.98
N ILE A 168 -3.13 -11.88 16.51
CA ILE A 168 -2.08 -11.88 15.47
C ILE A 168 -0.77 -12.44 16.04
N VAL A 169 -0.40 -12.06 17.25
CA VAL A 169 0.80 -12.57 17.93
C VAL A 169 0.67 -14.05 18.26
N GLY A 170 -0.51 -14.49 18.73
CA GLY A 170 -0.80 -15.90 19.02
C GLY A 170 -0.75 -16.78 17.76
N HIS A 171 -1.17 -16.26 16.60
CA HIS A 171 -1.09 -16.98 15.33
C HIS A 171 0.35 -17.11 14.81
N HIS A 172 1.20 -16.09 15.02
CA HIS A 172 2.61 -16.14 14.63
C HIS A 172 3.45 -17.08 15.51
N LEU A 173 3.11 -17.20 16.79
CA LEU A 173 3.78 -18.13 17.70
C LEU A 173 3.36 -19.60 17.45
N ARG A 174 2.11 -19.84 17.03
CA ARG A 174 1.64 -21.19 16.67
C ARG A 174 2.06 -21.61 15.25
N GLY A 175 2.29 -20.70 14.33
CA GLY A 175 2.70 -20.98 12.95
C GLY A 175 4.13 -21.50 12.78
N ARG A 176 4.97 -21.46 13.82
CA ARG A 176 6.30 -22.10 13.81
C ARG A 176 6.25 -23.62 14.04
N ALA A 177 5.10 -24.19 14.43
CA ALA A 177 4.96 -25.60 14.74
C ALA A 177 4.21 -26.42 13.66
N GLY A 178 3.78 -25.84 12.55
CA GLY A 178 2.97 -26.59 11.59
C GLY A 178 2.96 -25.96 10.20
N HIS A 179 4.03 -26.16 9.43
CA HIS A 179 4.04 -25.79 8.02
C HIS A 179 3.44 -26.92 7.18
N ARG A 180 2.10 -26.91 7.01
CA ARG A 180 1.41 -27.57 5.89
C ARG A 180 0.05 -26.91 5.65
N GLN A 181 -0.10 -26.29 4.49
CA GLN A 181 -1.34 -26.01 3.73
C GLN A 181 -2.51 -25.35 4.46
N ARG A 182 -2.71 -24.06 4.26
CA ARG A 182 -4.01 -23.46 3.93
C ARG A 182 -3.82 -22.01 3.50
N THR A 183 -3.62 -21.83 2.22
CA THR A 183 -3.76 -20.55 1.53
C THR A 183 -5.26 -20.19 1.46
N GLY A 184 -5.61 -18.96 1.79
CA GLY A 184 -6.84 -18.36 1.30
C GLY A 184 -7.97 -18.14 2.29
N ARG A 185 -7.78 -17.40 3.41
CA ARG A 185 -8.92 -16.79 4.14
C ARG A 185 -8.63 -15.66 5.13
N ALA A 186 -7.42 -15.13 5.21
CA ALA A 186 -7.05 -14.24 6.32
C ALA A 186 -7.00 -12.73 5.99
N PHE A 187 -7.41 -12.28 4.80
CA PHE A 187 -7.29 -10.86 4.42
C PHE A 187 -8.64 -10.12 4.21
N ARG A 188 -9.77 -10.74 4.53
CA ARG A 188 -11.11 -10.14 4.35
C ARG A 188 -11.60 -9.23 5.49
N GLY A 189 -10.82 -9.00 6.54
CA GLY A 189 -11.32 -8.37 7.77
C GLY A 189 -10.74 -7.00 8.11
N LEU A 190 -9.88 -6.39 7.30
CA LEU A 190 -9.15 -5.17 7.70
C LEU A 190 -9.50 -3.89 6.91
N LEU A 191 -10.46 -3.95 6.00
CA LEU A 191 -10.79 -2.82 5.12
C LEU A 191 -12.26 -2.36 5.14
N VAL A 192 -13.09 -2.88 6.03
CA VAL A 192 -14.47 -2.35 6.16
C VAL A 192 -14.85 -2.27 7.64
N SER A 193 -14.76 -1.15 8.20
CA SER A 193 -15.61 -0.46 9.19
C SER A 193 -15.00 0.86 9.64
#